data_0e893776f1fa2ae4cb549ae87432d8e9
#
_entry.id   0e893776f1fa2ae4cb549ae87432d8e9
#
_cell.length_a   1.000
_cell.length_b   1.000
_cell.length_c   1.000
_cell.angle_alpha   90.00
_cell.angle_beta   90.00
_cell.angle_gamma   90.00
#
_symmetry.space_group_name_H-M   'P 1'
#
loop_
_entity.id
_entity.type
_entity.pdbx_description
1 polymer ?
#
loop_
_entity_poly.entity_id
_entity_poly.type
_entity_poly.pdbx_seq_one_letter_code
_entity_poly.pdbx_strand_id
1 'polypeptide(L)'
;MTTTFASSPKFFFTSESVTEGHPDKMCDQISDAVLDSIIKDDPNARVACESFATTGMVVVMGEITTKTYVDIPTIVRDTVRDIGYTRAKFGFDADTCGVMVSIKEQSPDIALGVDKAWEAKHGEMADAQIEAIGAGDQGMMFGFACNETDSYMPLSIDLAHKLCRRLAHVRKDGTLPYLRPDGKSQVTVEYAYGKPVRVDTVVVSTQHSPDVDHEKIEKDMYDRVIKYCVPNGYLDEQTKIYVNPTGRFVVGGPAGDTGLTGRKIIVDTYGGVARHGGGCFSGKDPTKVDRSASYMMRYVAKNLVAAGVAERLEIQVSYAIGVARPVSIAVESYGTGKVSDECIVQLIHDHFDLRPAAIIRDLNLRRPIYQATAAYGHFGRTDIDAPWESLDKVETLRTAAGLA
;
A
#
# COMPACT_ATOMS: atom_id res chain seq x y z
N MET A 1 -25.89 -8.56 11.34
CA MET A 1 -25.38 -9.90 11.72
C MET A 1 -24.03 -9.71 12.39
N THR A 2 -23.87 -10.20 13.64
CA THR A 2 -22.56 -10.22 14.29
C THR A 2 -21.64 -11.16 13.52
N THR A 3 -20.50 -10.68 13.07
CA THR A 3 -19.49 -11.52 12.42
C THR A 3 -18.88 -12.50 13.44
N THR A 4 -18.41 -13.66 13.01
CA THR A 4 -17.69 -14.62 13.87
C THR A 4 -16.51 -13.94 14.59
N PHE A 5 -15.84 -12.99 13.94
CA PHE A 5 -14.78 -12.17 14.52
C PHE A 5 -15.23 -11.42 15.78
N ALA A 6 -16.37 -10.71 15.74
CA ALA A 6 -16.87 -9.90 16.86
C ALA A 6 -17.49 -10.74 17.98
N SER A 7 -18.00 -11.92 17.69
CA SER A 7 -18.67 -12.80 18.66
C SER A 7 -17.81 -13.91 19.26
N SER A 8 -16.62 -14.17 18.66
CA SER A 8 -15.74 -15.24 19.12
C SER A 8 -14.94 -14.81 20.35
N PRO A 9 -14.87 -15.64 21.41
CA PRO A 9 -13.99 -15.41 22.55
C PRO A 9 -12.52 -15.62 22.19
N LYS A 10 -12.23 -16.28 21.07
CA LYS A 10 -10.86 -16.51 20.56
C LYS A 10 -10.86 -16.61 19.05
N PHE A 11 -10.12 -15.73 18.40
CA PHE A 11 -9.98 -15.68 16.96
C PHE A 11 -8.56 -15.28 16.59
N PHE A 12 -7.97 -15.96 15.60
CA PHE A 12 -6.63 -15.65 15.12
C PHE A 12 -6.70 -15.03 13.74
N PHE A 13 -5.94 -13.96 13.56
CA PHE A 13 -5.78 -13.33 12.26
C PHE A 13 -4.30 -13.10 11.96
N THR A 14 -3.91 -13.38 10.71
CA THR A 14 -2.53 -13.31 10.28
C THR A 14 -2.39 -12.35 9.11
N SER A 15 -1.42 -11.43 9.20
CA SER A 15 -0.99 -10.60 8.08
C SER A 15 0.50 -10.77 7.84
N GLU A 16 0.93 -10.51 6.60
CA GLU A 16 2.35 -10.56 6.21
C GLU A 16 2.80 -9.23 5.60
N SER A 17 4.09 -8.99 5.63
CA SER A 17 4.76 -7.91 4.93
C SER A 17 6.11 -8.37 4.39
N VAL A 18 6.67 -7.57 3.50
CA VAL A 18 7.99 -7.83 2.91
C VAL A 18 8.86 -6.58 2.96
N THR A 19 10.17 -6.77 2.93
CA THR A 19 11.12 -5.64 2.88
C THR A 19 11.17 -4.99 1.49
N GLU A 20 11.79 -3.82 1.43
CA GLU A 20 12.06 -3.11 0.17
C GLU A 20 12.87 -3.93 -0.86
N GLY A 21 13.66 -4.91 -0.38
CA GLY A 21 14.47 -5.78 -1.22
C GLY A 21 13.76 -7.04 -1.73
N HIS A 22 12.51 -7.27 -1.34
CA HIS A 22 11.72 -8.34 -1.96
C HIS A 22 11.53 -8.05 -3.46
N PRO A 23 11.67 -9.05 -4.37
CA PRO A 23 11.63 -8.82 -5.82
C PRO A 23 10.40 -8.04 -6.30
N ASP A 24 9.20 -8.39 -5.83
CA ASP A 24 7.98 -7.67 -6.20
C ASP A 24 8.03 -6.21 -5.71
N LYS A 25 8.50 -5.96 -4.49
CA LYS A 25 8.60 -4.60 -3.96
C LYS A 25 9.72 -3.78 -4.59
N MET A 26 10.77 -4.41 -5.07
CA MET A 26 11.76 -3.77 -5.91
C MET A 26 11.14 -3.28 -7.22
N CYS A 27 10.29 -4.08 -7.85
CA CYS A 27 9.57 -3.70 -9.07
C CYS A 27 8.58 -2.56 -8.81
N ASP A 28 7.84 -2.59 -7.70
CA ASP A 28 6.94 -1.50 -7.29
C ASP A 28 7.70 -0.18 -7.11
N GLN A 29 8.84 -0.21 -6.42
CA GLN A 29 9.69 0.97 -6.22
C GLN A 29 10.26 1.52 -7.52
N ILE A 30 10.68 0.66 -8.46
CA ILE A 30 11.16 1.07 -9.79
C ILE A 30 10.03 1.75 -10.56
N SER A 31 8.85 1.15 -10.62
CA SER A 31 7.71 1.69 -11.36
C SER A 31 7.23 3.04 -10.80
N ASP A 32 7.23 3.19 -9.47
CA ASP A 32 6.89 4.48 -8.83
C ASP A 32 8.01 5.51 -8.93
N ALA A 33 9.29 5.11 -8.97
CA ALA A 33 10.40 6.03 -9.24
C ALA A 33 10.34 6.62 -10.64
N VAL A 34 9.95 5.81 -11.64
CA VAL A 34 9.70 6.30 -13.01
C VAL A 34 8.53 7.28 -13.01
N LEU A 35 7.42 6.94 -12.34
CA LEU A 35 6.25 7.80 -12.21
C LEU A 35 6.61 9.14 -11.57
N ASP A 36 7.30 9.14 -10.43
CA ASP A 36 7.67 10.35 -9.70
C ASP A 36 8.61 11.25 -10.52
N SER A 37 9.56 10.65 -11.25
CA SER A 37 10.46 11.36 -12.14
C SER A 37 9.72 12.07 -13.27
N ILE A 38 8.65 11.49 -13.78
CA ILE A 38 7.83 12.06 -14.84
C ILE A 38 6.91 13.16 -14.28
N ILE A 39 6.15 12.88 -13.20
CA ILE A 39 5.18 13.80 -12.63
C ILE A 39 5.84 15.08 -12.11
N LYS A 40 7.07 15.00 -11.67
CA LYS A 40 7.85 16.16 -11.22
C LYS A 40 7.90 17.28 -12.28
N ASP A 41 8.07 16.91 -13.54
CA ASP A 41 8.23 17.85 -14.65
C ASP A 41 6.97 17.95 -15.53
N ASP A 42 6.12 16.91 -15.54
CA ASP A 42 4.83 16.86 -16.24
C ASP A 42 3.73 16.30 -15.34
N PRO A 43 3.10 17.14 -14.49
CA PRO A 43 2.03 16.73 -13.57
C PRO A 43 0.78 16.17 -14.25
N ASN A 44 0.63 16.36 -15.56
CA ASN A 44 -0.50 15.86 -16.35
C ASN A 44 -0.17 14.61 -17.18
N ALA A 45 1.02 14.06 -17.04
CA ALA A 45 1.43 12.84 -17.74
C ALA A 45 0.47 11.67 -17.45
N ARG A 46 0.32 10.81 -18.45
CA ARG A 46 -0.40 9.54 -18.33
C ARG A 46 0.64 8.44 -18.22
N VAL A 47 0.65 7.73 -17.11
CA VAL A 47 1.65 6.73 -16.79
C VAL A 47 0.97 5.44 -16.33
N ALA A 48 1.29 4.36 -17.01
CA ALA A 48 1.04 3.00 -16.59
C ALA A 48 2.38 2.25 -16.80
N CYS A 49 3.22 2.25 -15.76
CA CYS A 49 4.56 1.71 -15.78
C CYS A 49 4.63 0.42 -14.97
N GLU A 50 5.01 -0.67 -15.59
CA GLU A 50 5.19 -1.96 -14.96
C GLU A 50 6.65 -2.39 -15.06
N SER A 51 7.11 -3.10 -14.05
CA SER A 51 8.47 -3.63 -14.00
C SER A 51 8.44 -5.12 -13.70
N PHE A 52 9.41 -5.83 -14.29
CA PHE A 52 9.68 -7.23 -14.05
C PHE A 52 11.14 -7.38 -13.70
N ALA A 53 11.46 -8.19 -12.70
CA ALA A 53 12.85 -8.47 -12.31
C ALA A 53 13.07 -9.97 -12.12
N THR A 54 14.19 -10.46 -12.62
CA THR A 54 14.67 -11.83 -12.42
C THR A 54 16.19 -11.82 -12.32
N THR A 55 16.83 -12.99 -12.27
CA THR A 55 18.28 -13.09 -12.16
C THR A 55 19.01 -12.20 -13.16
N GLY A 56 19.72 -11.19 -12.65
CA GLY A 56 20.59 -10.31 -13.46
C GLY A 56 19.87 -9.34 -14.40
N MET A 57 18.54 -9.24 -14.41
CA MET A 57 17.80 -8.42 -15.37
C MET A 57 16.58 -7.73 -14.76
N VAL A 58 16.35 -6.50 -15.22
CA VAL A 58 15.09 -5.73 -15.02
C VAL A 58 14.52 -5.38 -16.40
N VAL A 59 13.23 -5.57 -16.57
CA VAL A 59 12.47 -5.07 -17.73
C VAL A 59 11.46 -4.04 -17.23
N VAL A 60 11.47 -2.85 -17.84
CA VAL A 60 10.47 -1.80 -17.60
C VAL A 60 9.61 -1.66 -18.84
N MET A 61 8.30 -1.76 -18.68
CA MET A 61 7.37 -1.77 -19.80
C MET A 61 6.09 -0.98 -19.44
N GLY A 62 5.29 -0.68 -20.44
CA GLY A 62 3.99 -0.03 -20.23
C GLY A 62 3.69 1.08 -21.21
N GLU A 63 2.67 1.87 -20.85
CA GLU A 63 2.17 2.99 -21.65
C GLU A 63 2.42 4.31 -20.91
N ILE A 64 3.20 5.18 -21.56
CA ILE A 64 3.55 6.51 -21.02
C ILE A 64 3.33 7.57 -22.09
N THR A 65 2.48 8.55 -21.78
CA THR A 65 2.29 9.75 -22.60
C THR A 65 2.72 10.95 -21.75
N THR A 66 3.80 11.60 -22.13
CA THR A 66 4.39 12.71 -21.39
C THR A 66 5.13 13.67 -22.34
N LYS A 67 5.34 14.90 -21.88
CA LYS A 67 6.13 15.94 -22.56
C LYS A 67 7.58 15.98 -22.08
N THR A 68 7.93 15.21 -21.05
CA THR A 68 9.27 15.16 -20.48
C THR A 68 10.02 13.90 -20.86
N TYR A 69 11.35 13.95 -20.79
CA TYR A 69 12.22 12.80 -20.96
C TYR A 69 12.75 12.36 -19.59
N VAL A 70 12.79 11.05 -19.36
CA VAL A 70 13.40 10.45 -18.18
C VAL A 70 14.35 9.30 -18.60
N ASP A 71 15.52 9.23 -17.96
CA ASP A 71 16.47 8.15 -18.16
C ASP A 71 16.09 6.94 -17.30
N ILE A 72 15.19 6.11 -17.82
CA ILE A 72 14.67 4.93 -17.11
C ILE A 72 15.79 3.98 -16.66
N PRO A 73 16.81 3.62 -17.48
CA PRO A 73 17.91 2.78 -17.01
C PRO A 73 18.64 3.34 -15.79
N THR A 74 18.89 4.65 -15.72
CA THR A 74 19.51 5.28 -14.55
C THR A 74 18.59 5.21 -13.35
N ILE A 75 17.29 5.50 -13.49
CA ILE A 75 16.29 5.38 -12.40
C ILE A 75 16.26 3.97 -11.83
N VAL A 76 16.26 2.94 -12.68
CA VAL A 76 16.30 1.54 -12.26
C VAL A 76 17.54 1.25 -11.40
N ARG A 77 18.73 1.64 -11.90
CA ARG A 77 20.00 1.39 -11.19
C ARG A 77 20.06 2.10 -9.85
N ASP A 78 19.63 3.35 -9.79
CA ASP A 78 19.63 4.13 -8.56
C ASP A 78 18.66 3.52 -7.54
N THR A 79 17.45 3.15 -7.94
CA THR A 79 16.48 2.48 -7.07
C THR A 79 17.03 1.15 -6.52
N VAL A 80 17.61 0.32 -7.37
CA VAL A 80 18.22 -0.97 -6.98
C VAL A 80 19.40 -0.76 -6.03
N ARG A 81 20.21 0.29 -6.25
CA ARG A 81 21.35 0.64 -5.38
C ARG A 81 20.87 1.12 -4.00
N ASP A 82 19.86 1.97 -3.94
CA ASP A 82 19.27 2.50 -2.70
C ASP A 82 18.63 1.39 -1.85
N ILE A 83 18.05 0.39 -2.47
CA ILE A 83 17.56 -0.83 -1.80
C ILE A 83 18.74 -1.58 -1.16
N GLY A 84 19.93 -1.54 -1.75
CA GLY A 84 21.15 -2.16 -1.23
C GLY A 84 21.65 -3.37 -2.03
N TYR A 85 21.17 -3.56 -3.24
CA TYR A 85 21.72 -4.55 -4.17
C TYR A 85 22.92 -3.98 -4.92
N THR A 86 24.06 -3.98 -4.26
CA THR A 86 25.31 -3.35 -4.72
C THR A 86 26.39 -4.35 -5.11
N ARG A 87 26.11 -5.65 -5.04
CA ARG A 87 27.06 -6.72 -5.38
C ARG A 87 26.30 -7.97 -5.84
N ALA A 88 26.76 -8.60 -6.91
CA ALA A 88 26.16 -9.82 -7.44
C ALA A 88 25.97 -10.93 -6.40
N LYS A 89 26.89 -11.07 -5.42
CA LYS A 89 26.79 -12.03 -4.32
C LYS A 89 25.62 -11.77 -3.33
N PHE A 90 24.96 -10.61 -3.44
CA PHE A 90 23.74 -10.31 -2.65
C PHE A 90 22.47 -10.79 -3.35
N GLY A 91 22.60 -11.39 -4.53
CA GLY A 91 21.49 -11.87 -5.34
C GLY A 91 21.10 -10.94 -6.49
N PHE A 92 21.61 -9.69 -6.49
CA PHE A 92 21.42 -8.72 -7.55
C PHE A 92 22.50 -7.61 -7.47
N ASP A 93 22.72 -6.88 -8.57
CA ASP A 93 23.73 -5.83 -8.61
C ASP A 93 23.28 -4.68 -9.53
N ALA A 94 23.14 -3.49 -8.94
CA ALA A 94 22.70 -2.28 -9.62
C ALA A 94 23.57 -1.88 -10.80
N ASP A 95 24.89 -2.09 -10.70
CA ASP A 95 25.86 -1.64 -11.72
C ASP A 95 25.91 -2.60 -12.92
N THR A 96 25.70 -3.89 -12.70
CA THR A 96 25.92 -4.93 -13.71
C THR A 96 24.65 -5.59 -14.23
N CYS A 97 23.48 -5.35 -13.63
CA CYS A 97 22.22 -5.91 -14.13
C CYS A 97 21.88 -5.38 -15.54
N GLY A 98 21.30 -6.24 -16.37
CA GLY A 98 20.69 -5.84 -17.64
C GLY A 98 19.43 -5.00 -17.37
N VAL A 99 19.23 -3.93 -18.12
CA VAL A 99 18.00 -3.13 -18.10
C VAL A 99 17.44 -3.08 -19.51
N MET A 100 16.21 -3.57 -19.67
CA MET A 100 15.44 -3.47 -20.92
C MET A 100 14.28 -2.53 -20.73
N VAL A 101 13.97 -1.72 -21.75
CA VAL A 101 12.87 -0.76 -21.72
C VAL A 101 11.99 -0.99 -22.95
N SER A 102 10.67 -1.16 -22.71
CA SER A 102 9.65 -1.32 -23.76
C SER A 102 8.45 -0.44 -23.44
N ILE A 103 8.56 0.83 -23.71
CA ILE A 103 7.53 1.84 -23.47
C ILE A 103 6.90 2.28 -24.79
N LYS A 104 5.58 2.43 -24.80
CA LYS A 104 4.81 3.00 -25.91
C LYS A 104 3.85 4.08 -25.40
N GLU A 105 3.26 4.85 -26.30
CA GLU A 105 2.23 5.81 -25.96
C GLU A 105 0.91 5.12 -25.60
N GLN A 106 0.08 5.79 -24.79
CA GLN A 106 -1.27 5.33 -24.46
C GLN A 106 -2.13 5.21 -25.72
N SER A 107 -2.99 4.18 -25.77
CA SER A 107 -3.96 4.00 -26.85
C SER A 107 -4.86 5.22 -27.01
N PRO A 108 -5.05 5.73 -28.25
CA PRO A 108 -5.99 6.81 -28.52
C PRO A 108 -7.44 6.49 -28.12
N ASP A 109 -7.84 5.22 -28.22
CA ASP A 109 -9.19 4.78 -27.86
C ASP A 109 -9.46 4.91 -26.35
N ILE A 110 -8.45 4.61 -25.52
CA ILE A 110 -8.52 4.81 -24.07
C ILE A 110 -8.56 6.31 -23.75
N ALA A 111 -7.74 7.11 -24.41
CA ALA A 111 -7.70 8.57 -24.21
C ALA A 111 -9.07 9.23 -24.48
N LEU A 112 -9.81 8.80 -25.51
CA LEU A 112 -11.16 9.31 -25.84
C LEU A 112 -12.17 9.12 -24.68
N GLY A 113 -12.04 8.04 -23.90
CA GLY A 113 -12.92 7.76 -22.76
C GLY A 113 -12.55 8.55 -21.50
N VAL A 114 -11.26 8.79 -21.31
CA VAL A 114 -10.70 9.36 -20.06
C VAL A 114 -10.60 10.88 -20.12
N ASP A 115 -10.26 11.45 -21.28
CA ASP A 115 -10.03 12.91 -21.44
C ASP A 115 -11.33 13.72 -21.49
N LYS A 116 -12.46 13.08 -21.79
CA LYS A 116 -13.79 13.69 -21.73
C LYS A 116 -14.80 12.70 -21.17
N ALA A 117 -15.22 12.92 -19.94
CA ALA A 117 -16.19 12.08 -19.24
C ALA A 117 -17.53 11.99 -19.97
N TRP A 118 -18.28 10.93 -19.71
CA TRP A 118 -19.61 10.66 -20.27
C TRP A 118 -20.58 11.81 -19.95
N GLU A 119 -20.56 12.31 -18.72
CA GLU A 119 -21.38 13.43 -18.24
C GLU A 119 -21.09 14.72 -19.05
N ALA A 120 -19.82 14.97 -19.36
CA ALA A 120 -19.41 16.11 -20.19
C ALA A 120 -19.87 15.98 -21.66
N LYS A 121 -19.97 14.74 -22.16
CA LYS A 121 -20.45 14.48 -23.53
C LYS A 121 -21.98 14.65 -23.68
N HIS A 122 -22.74 14.45 -22.60
CA HIS A 122 -24.21 14.45 -22.60
C HIS A 122 -24.82 15.71 -21.96
N GLY A 123 -23.98 16.68 -21.55
CA GLY A 123 -24.45 17.97 -21.03
C GLY A 123 -24.94 17.94 -19.58
N GLU A 124 -24.62 16.91 -18.81
CA GLU A 124 -24.99 16.76 -17.41
C GLU A 124 -23.95 17.37 -16.46
N MET A 125 -23.37 18.53 -16.79
CA MET A 125 -22.26 19.11 -16.06
C MET A 125 -22.74 20.11 -15.00
N ALA A 126 -22.53 19.81 -13.72
CA ALA A 126 -22.69 20.76 -12.62
C ALA A 126 -21.38 21.56 -12.35
N ASP A 127 -20.20 20.99 -12.62
CA ASP A 127 -18.89 21.61 -12.49
C ASP A 127 -18.00 21.17 -13.65
N ALA A 128 -17.89 22.03 -14.67
CA ALA A 128 -17.28 21.72 -15.96
C ALA A 128 -15.83 21.24 -15.88
N GLN A 129 -15.06 21.65 -14.87
CA GLN A 129 -13.66 21.28 -14.73
C GLN A 129 -13.51 19.90 -14.05
N ILE A 130 -14.37 19.59 -13.09
CA ILE A 130 -14.31 18.35 -12.30
C ILE A 130 -14.98 17.20 -13.04
N GLU A 131 -16.05 17.47 -13.79
CA GLU A 131 -16.74 16.45 -14.58
C GLU A 131 -16.09 16.19 -15.95
N ALA A 132 -15.04 16.94 -16.30
CA ALA A 132 -14.32 16.73 -17.56
C ALA A 132 -13.56 15.40 -17.61
N ILE A 133 -13.09 14.88 -16.49
CA ILE A 133 -12.25 13.67 -16.41
C ILE A 133 -13.09 12.48 -15.92
N GLY A 134 -13.29 11.51 -16.80
CA GLY A 134 -13.89 10.22 -16.45
C GLY A 134 -12.90 9.28 -15.75
N ALA A 135 -13.42 8.25 -15.09
CA ALA A 135 -12.58 7.20 -14.53
C ALA A 135 -11.74 6.52 -15.63
N GLY A 136 -10.45 6.30 -15.34
CA GLY A 136 -9.49 5.73 -16.29
C GLY A 136 -9.76 4.26 -16.62
N ASP A 137 -10.52 3.57 -15.79
CA ASP A 137 -10.95 2.18 -15.98
C ASP A 137 -12.22 1.93 -15.16
N GLN A 138 -12.88 0.81 -15.45
CA GLN A 138 -13.85 0.22 -14.54
C GLN A 138 -13.12 -0.40 -13.32
N GLY A 139 -13.81 -0.50 -12.19
CA GLY A 139 -13.23 -1.18 -11.04
C GLY A 139 -14.02 -0.95 -9.76
N MET A 140 -13.62 -1.70 -8.73
CA MET A 140 -14.10 -1.51 -7.36
C MET A 140 -12.88 -1.32 -6.43
N MET A 141 -12.95 -0.35 -5.54
CA MET A 141 -11.89 0.01 -4.60
C MET A 141 -12.43 -0.02 -3.19
N PHE A 142 -11.57 -0.37 -2.25
CA PHE A 142 -11.93 -0.48 -0.84
C PHE A 142 -11.10 0.45 0.02
N GLY A 143 -11.76 1.09 0.97
CA GLY A 143 -11.13 1.76 2.09
C GLY A 143 -11.48 1.05 3.39
N PHE A 144 -10.56 1.11 4.33
CA PHE A 144 -10.75 0.51 5.64
C PHE A 144 -10.05 1.33 6.73
N ALA A 145 -10.64 1.35 7.91
CA ALA A 145 -10.01 1.83 9.13
C ALA A 145 -10.59 1.09 10.35
N CYS A 146 -9.80 0.99 11.40
CA CYS A 146 -10.22 0.48 12.70
C CYS A 146 -9.44 1.18 13.82
N ASN A 147 -9.94 1.13 15.04
CA ASN A 147 -9.34 1.77 16.22
C ASN A 147 -8.32 0.87 16.96
N GLU A 148 -7.69 -0.09 16.26
CA GLU A 148 -6.74 -1.02 16.87
C GLU A 148 -5.36 -0.40 17.10
N THR A 149 -4.98 0.60 16.29
CA THR A 149 -3.69 1.30 16.37
C THR A 149 -3.88 2.81 16.20
N ASP A 150 -2.90 3.61 16.59
CA ASP A 150 -2.91 5.08 16.44
C ASP A 150 -2.99 5.51 14.96
N SER A 151 -2.52 4.67 14.06
CA SER A 151 -2.63 4.88 12.60
C SER A 151 -3.98 4.48 12.02
N TYR A 152 -4.90 3.94 12.84
CA TYR A 152 -6.18 3.38 12.40
C TYR A 152 -6.03 2.19 11.44
N MET A 153 -4.96 1.44 11.58
CA MET A 153 -4.69 0.20 10.84
C MET A 153 -4.94 -1.03 11.72
N PRO A 154 -5.26 -2.19 11.10
CA PRO A 154 -5.28 -3.45 11.83
C PRO A 154 -3.91 -3.78 12.44
N LEU A 155 -3.88 -4.24 13.68
CA LEU A 155 -2.65 -4.50 14.43
C LEU A 155 -1.74 -5.51 13.73
N SER A 156 -2.31 -6.55 13.10
CA SER A 156 -1.53 -7.60 12.44
C SER A 156 -0.66 -7.08 11.29
N ILE A 157 -1.22 -6.25 10.40
CA ILE A 157 -0.47 -5.69 9.28
C ILE A 157 0.45 -4.54 9.73
N ASP A 158 0.03 -3.72 10.67
CA ASP A 158 0.86 -2.65 11.24
C ASP A 158 2.15 -3.21 11.84
N LEU A 159 2.07 -4.29 12.63
CA LEU A 159 3.24 -4.96 13.19
C LEU A 159 4.10 -5.63 12.12
N ALA A 160 3.48 -6.27 11.12
CA ALA A 160 4.23 -6.87 10.02
C ALA A 160 5.04 -5.81 9.23
N HIS A 161 4.46 -4.65 8.94
CA HIS A 161 5.19 -3.54 8.34
C HIS A 161 6.32 -2.99 9.22
N LYS A 162 6.06 -2.80 10.51
CA LYS A 162 7.07 -2.34 11.48
C LYS A 162 8.27 -3.29 11.53
N LEU A 163 8.04 -4.60 11.54
CA LEU A 163 9.10 -5.61 11.51
C LEU A 163 9.96 -5.51 10.25
N CYS A 164 9.35 -5.45 9.07
CA CYS A 164 10.07 -5.33 7.80
C CYS A 164 10.84 -4.00 7.69
N ARG A 165 10.25 -2.89 8.14
CA ARG A 165 10.92 -1.59 8.17
C ARG A 165 12.12 -1.61 9.13
N ARG A 166 11.98 -2.23 10.30
CA ARG A 166 13.07 -2.38 11.26
C ARG A 166 14.19 -3.27 10.73
N LEU A 167 13.87 -4.36 10.02
CA LEU A 167 14.87 -5.19 9.32
C LEU A 167 15.72 -4.36 8.35
N ALA A 168 15.09 -3.57 7.50
CA ALA A 168 15.80 -2.70 6.56
C ALA A 168 16.64 -1.64 7.29
N HIS A 169 16.12 -1.06 8.37
CA HIS A 169 16.83 -0.07 9.17
C HIS A 169 18.11 -0.64 9.78
N VAL A 170 18.05 -1.76 10.52
CA VAL A 170 19.23 -2.36 11.18
C VAL A 170 20.25 -2.92 10.18
N ARG A 171 19.83 -3.18 8.94
CA ARG A 171 20.73 -3.51 7.84
C ARG A 171 21.46 -2.26 7.33
N LYS A 172 20.71 -1.19 7.04
CA LYS A 172 21.24 0.04 6.41
C LYS A 172 22.11 0.85 7.35
N ASP A 173 21.79 0.89 8.66
CA ASP A 173 22.60 1.60 9.66
C ASP A 173 23.84 0.83 10.11
N GLY A 174 24.01 -0.43 9.64
CA GLY A 174 25.14 -1.29 9.97
C GLY A 174 25.06 -1.96 11.35
N THR A 175 23.95 -1.84 12.07
CA THR A 175 23.71 -2.57 13.34
C THR A 175 23.81 -4.09 13.13
N LEU A 176 23.27 -4.59 12.03
CA LEU A 176 23.36 -6.01 11.63
C LEU A 176 23.90 -6.12 10.18
N PRO A 177 25.22 -5.95 9.99
CA PRO A 177 25.82 -5.82 8.66
C PRO A 177 25.81 -7.10 7.81
N TYR A 178 25.49 -8.23 8.42
CA TYR A 178 25.34 -9.50 7.74
C TYR A 178 23.99 -9.67 7.02
N LEU A 179 23.00 -8.82 7.33
CA LEU A 179 21.70 -8.85 6.63
C LEU A 179 21.82 -8.40 5.19
N ARG A 180 20.92 -8.93 4.35
CA ARG A 180 20.78 -8.61 2.94
C ARG A 180 19.40 -8.02 2.67
N PRO A 181 19.15 -7.43 1.48
CA PRO A 181 17.95 -6.64 1.27
C PRO A 181 16.63 -7.40 1.34
N ASP A 182 16.59 -8.68 0.94
CA ASP A 182 15.35 -9.47 0.91
C ASP A 182 14.95 -9.97 2.30
N GLY A 183 13.65 -9.90 2.57
CA GLY A 183 13.09 -10.39 3.83
C GLY A 183 11.58 -10.30 3.87
N LYS A 184 11.00 -11.06 4.78
CA LYS A 184 9.55 -11.15 5.01
C LYS A 184 9.26 -11.18 6.50
N SER A 185 8.08 -10.71 6.87
CA SER A 185 7.52 -10.88 8.21
C SER A 185 6.08 -11.38 8.12
N GLN A 186 5.65 -12.12 9.13
CA GLN A 186 4.27 -12.52 9.31
C GLN A 186 3.92 -12.42 10.78
N VAL A 187 2.75 -11.86 11.10
CA VAL A 187 2.28 -11.68 12.48
C VAL A 187 0.87 -12.23 12.59
N THR A 188 0.70 -13.16 13.54
CA THR A 188 -0.61 -13.66 13.96
C THR A 188 -1.00 -13.00 15.26
N VAL A 189 -2.13 -12.31 15.25
CA VAL A 189 -2.73 -11.68 16.43
C VAL A 189 -3.91 -12.52 16.91
N GLU A 190 -3.96 -12.76 18.21
CA GLU A 190 -5.13 -13.33 18.88
C GLU A 190 -6.10 -12.22 19.25
N TYR A 191 -7.37 -12.41 18.88
CA TYR A 191 -8.48 -11.49 19.17
C TYR A 191 -9.49 -12.17 20.09
N ALA A 192 -10.09 -11.38 20.96
CA ALA A 192 -11.26 -11.78 21.74
C ALA A 192 -12.38 -10.74 21.53
N TYR A 193 -13.53 -11.19 21.05
CA TYR A 193 -14.69 -10.33 20.79
C TYR A 193 -14.34 -9.10 19.92
N GLY A 194 -13.55 -9.32 18.85
CA GLY A 194 -13.14 -8.31 17.90
C GLY A 194 -12.02 -7.38 18.36
N LYS A 195 -11.44 -7.59 19.54
CA LYS A 195 -10.33 -6.77 20.08
C LYS A 195 -9.02 -7.56 20.14
N PRO A 196 -7.88 -6.97 19.75
CA PRO A 196 -6.59 -7.64 19.84
C PRO A 196 -6.20 -7.85 21.30
N VAL A 197 -5.71 -9.05 21.63
CA VAL A 197 -5.34 -9.45 23.00
C VAL A 197 -3.83 -9.66 23.13
N ARG A 198 -3.23 -10.42 22.21
CA ARG A 198 -1.81 -10.76 22.21
C ARG A 198 -1.30 -11.13 20.81
N VAL A 199 -0.01 -11.11 20.63
CA VAL A 199 0.64 -11.69 19.46
C VAL A 199 0.87 -13.18 19.73
N ASP A 200 0.23 -14.03 18.92
CA ASP A 200 0.37 -15.48 19.05
C ASP A 200 1.63 -15.99 18.36
N THR A 201 1.89 -15.50 17.14
CA THR A 201 3.03 -15.98 16.34
C THR A 201 3.68 -14.82 15.59
N VAL A 202 5.02 -14.82 15.57
CA VAL A 202 5.84 -13.96 14.72
C VAL A 202 6.75 -14.83 13.87
N VAL A 203 6.72 -14.64 12.55
CA VAL A 203 7.68 -15.23 11.62
C VAL A 203 8.51 -14.12 11.00
N VAL A 204 9.82 -14.25 11.02
CA VAL A 204 10.77 -13.37 10.33
C VAL A 204 11.67 -14.20 9.45
N SER A 205 11.65 -13.92 8.16
CA SER A 205 12.59 -14.49 7.19
C SER A 205 13.46 -13.37 6.65
N THR A 206 14.76 -13.49 6.80
CA THR A 206 15.71 -12.45 6.38
C THR A 206 16.89 -13.05 5.66
N GLN A 207 17.20 -12.51 4.48
CA GLN A 207 18.40 -12.86 3.72
C GLN A 207 19.65 -12.41 4.48
N HIS A 208 20.67 -13.26 4.49
CA HIS A 208 21.88 -13.02 5.27
C HIS A 208 23.19 -13.50 4.57
N SER A 209 24.33 -13.07 5.08
CA SER A 209 25.65 -13.59 4.69
C SER A 209 25.76 -15.08 5.02
N PRO A 210 26.49 -15.88 4.20
CA PRO A 210 26.70 -17.29 4.50
C PRO A 210 27.55 -17.54 5.78
N ASP A 211 28.25 -16.53 6.25
CA ASP A 211 29.27 -16.63 7.32
C ASP A 211 28.71 -16.33 8.71
N VAL A 212 27.38 -16.31 8.90
CA VAL A 212 26.72 -16.05 10.18
C VAL A 212 25.96 -17.29 10.64
N ASP A 213 26.08 -17.62 11.93
CA ASP A 213 25.41 -18.75 12.55
C ASP A 213 23.90 -18.46 12.75
N HIS A 214 23.09 -19.50 12.61
CA HIS A 214 21.63 -19.40 12.73
C HIS A 214 21.20 -18.93 14.15
N GLU A 215 21.80 -19.44 15.20
CA GLU A 215 21.52 -19.05 16.59
C GLU A 215 21.77 -17.53 16.81
N LYS A 216 22.83 -16.98 16.18
CA LYS A 216 23.07 -15.54 16.21
C LYS A 216 21.96 -14.77 15.51
N ILE A 217 21.50 -15.24 14.35
CA ILE A 217 20.40 -14.59 13.63
C ILE A 217 19.14 -14.60 14.48
N GLU A 218 18.76 -15.74 15.07
CA GLU A 218 17.58 -15.86 15.93
C GLU A 218 17.62 -14.86 17.08
N LYS A 219 18.74 -14.82 17.79
CA LYS A 219 18.93 -13.89 18.93
C LYS A 219 18.85 -12.43 18.48
N ASP A 220 19.54 -12.06 17.42
CA ASP A 220 19.55 -10.68 16.92
C ASP A 220 18.16 -10.26 16.41
N MET A 221 17.43 -11.14 15.73
CA MET A 221 16.05 -10.87 15.30
C MET A 221 15.12 -10.65 16.48
N TYR A 222 15.22 -11.49 17.52
CA TYR A 222 14.44 -11.31 18.72
C TYR A 222 14.75 -9.99 19.44
N ASP A 223 16.03 -9.73 19.73
CA ASP A 223 16.45 -8.60 20.56
C ASP A 223 16.39 -7.25 19.82
N ARG A 224 16.73 -7.22 18.52
CA ARG A 224 16.90 -5.97 17.74
C ARG A 224 15.73 -5.63 16.85
N VAL A 225 14.87 -6.60 16.54
CA VAL A 225 13.75 -6.42 15.60
C VAL A 225 12.41 -6.66 16.29
N ILE A 226 12.18 -7.87 16.82
CA ILE A 226 10.85 -8.26 17.33
C ILE A 226 10.50 -7.46 18.60
N LYS A 227 11.35 -7.50 19.61
CA LYS A 227 11.15 -6.75 20.86
C LYS A 227 11.04 -5.24 20.66
N TYR A 228 11.74 -4.72 19.64
CA TYR A 228 11.68 -3.31 19.31
C TYR A 228 10.35 -2.88 18.71
N CYS A 229 9.73 -3.76 17.88
CA CYS A 229 8.54 -3.43 17.12
C CYS A 229 7.23 -3.75 17.81
N VAL A 230 7.18 -4.85 18.58
CA VAL A 230 5.96 -5.30 19.24
C VAL A 230 5.79 -4.58 20.58
N PRO A 231 4.68 -3.87 20.81
CA PRO A 231 4.46 -3.14 22.05
C PRO A 231 4.44 -4.05 23.27
N ASN A 232 4.86 -3.49 24.42
CA ASN A 232 4.83 -4.21 25.69
C ASN A 232 3.41 -4.72 26.01
N GLY A 233 3.33 -5.96 26.48
CA GLY A 233 2.06 -6.62 26.82
C GLY A 233 1.46 -7.45 25.71
N TYR A 234 1.95 -7.31 24.45
CA TYR A 234 1.50 -8.19 23.34
C TYR A 234 2.36 -9.44 23.15
N LEU A 235 3.62 -9.46 23.64
CA LEU A 235 4.46 -10.67 23.70
C LEU A 235 4.35 -11.29 25.09
N ASP A 236 4.18 -12.61 25.13
CA ASP A 236 4.18 -13.42 26.34
C ASP A 236 4.96 -14.73 26.16
N GLU A 237 5.01 -15.58 27.19
CA GLU A 237 5.73 -16.86 27.18
C GLU A 237 5.14 -17.88 26.19
N GLN A 238 3.89 -17.68 25.74
CA GLN A 238 3.22 -18.56 24.76
C GLN A 238 3.41 -18.07 23.31
N THR A 239 4.01 -16.88 23.12
CA THR A 239 4.25 -16.34 21.77
C THR A 239 5.27 -17.21 21.04
N LYS A 240 4.89 -17.72 19.89
CA LYS A 240 5.76 -18.53 19.01
C LYS A 240 6.58 -17.60 18.11
N ILE A 241 7.88 -17.80 18.07
CA ILE A 241 8.78 -17.02 17.24
C ILE A 241 9.56 -17.95 16.32
N TYR A 242 9.47 -17.68 15.02
CA TYR A 242 10.18 -18.41 13.98
C TYR A 242 11.06 -17.46 13.20
N VAL A 243 12.36 -17.72 13.21
CA VAL A 243 13.36 -16.93 12.45
C VAL A 243 14.03 -17.86 11.45
N ASN A 244 13.95 -17.53 10.17
CA ASN A 244 14.47 -18.36 9.08
C ASN A 244 14.20 -19.86 9.32
N PRO A 245 12.94 -20.32 9.41
CA PRO A 245 12.61 -21.69 9.86
C PRO A 245 13.16 -22.79 8.94
N THR A 246 13.61 -22.44 7.74
CA THR A 246 14.35 -23.34 6.83
C THR A 246 15.85 -23.46 7.18
N GLY A 247 16.33 -22.71 8.18
CA GLY A 247 17.71 -22.71 8.67
C GLY A 247 18.67 -21.82 7.87
N ARG A 248 18.41 -21.51 6.58
CA ARG A 248 19.31 -20.75 5.73
C ARG A 248 18.56 -19.95 4.67
N PHE A 249 18.90 -18.64 4.58
CA PHE A 249 18.36 -17.77 3.54
C PHE A 249 19.48 -16.87 2.97
N VAL A 250 20.38 -17.45 2.20
CA VAL A 250 21.52 -16.75 1.57
C VAL A 250 21.18 -16.32 0.15
N VAL A 251 20.54 -17.20 -0.63
CA VAL A 251 20.03 -16.85 -1.96
C VAL A 251 18.67 -16.20 -1.82
N GLY A 252 18.54 -14.97 -2.25
CA GLY A 252 17.31 -14.17 -2.19
C GLY A 252 17.33 -13.06 -3.23
N GLY A 253 16.35 -12.15 -3.14
CA GLY A 253 16.14 -11.14 -4.15
C GLY A 253 15.80 -11.73 -5.52
N PRO A 254 16.00 -11.00 -6.63
CA PRO A 254 15.67 -11.47 -7.99
C PRO A 254 16.38 -12.73 -8.44
N ALA A 255 17.47 -13.12 -7.77
CA ALA A 255 18.14 -14.40 -8.02
C ALA A 255 17.41 -15.60 -7.40
N GLY A 256 16.65 -15.37 -6.33
CA GLY A 256 15.88 -16.40 -5.64
C GLY A 256 14.47 -16.56 -6.18
N ASP A 257 13.82 -15.45 -6.52
CA ASP A 257 12.43 -15.40 -7.02
C ASP A 257 12.25 -14.23 -7.98
N THR A 258 11.34 -14.38 -8.92
CA THR A 258 10.99 -13.36 -9.90
C THR A 258 10.02 -12.34 -9.28
N GLY A 259 10.25 -11.05 -9.56
CA GLY A 259 9.39 -9.96 -9.13
C GLY A 259 8.61 -9.31 -10.26
N LEU A 260 7.41 -8.83 -9.94
CA LEU A 260 6.59 -7.99 -10.83
C LEU A 260 5.91 -6.88 -10.04
N THR A 261 5.68 -5.74 -10.69
CA THR A 261 4.86 -4.65 -10.16
C THR A 261 3.43 -5.14 -9.87
N GLY A 262 2.89 -4.77 -8.71
CA GLY A 262 1.49 -5.05 -8.36
C GLY A 262 1.20 -6.47 -7.88
N ARG A 263 2.20 -7.24 -7.44
CA ARG A 263 2.00 -8.61 -6.90
C ARG A 263 1.96 -8.68 -5.38
N LYS A 264 1.98 -7.56 -4.69
CA LYS A 264 1.89 -7.46 -3.22
C LYS A 264 0.72 -6.60 -2.75
N ILE A 265 -0.41 -6.65 -3.48
CA ILE A 265 -1.57 -5.77 -3.27
C ILE A 265 -2.19 -5.89 -1.87
N ILE A 266 -2.12 -7.04 -1.24
CA ILE A 266 -2.61 -7.25 0.13
C ILE A 266 -1.64 -6.65 1.17
N VAL A 267 -0.33 -6.75 0.93
CA VAL A 267 0.71 -6.07 1.71
C VAL A 267 0.57 -4.55 1.56
N ASP A 268 0.27 -4.07 0.35
CA ASP A 268 0.12 -2.65 0.05
C ASP A 268 -1.08 -2.02 0.76
N THR A 269 -2.08 -2.80 1.16
CA THR A 269 -3.34 -2.33 1.73
C THR A 269 -3.52 -2.73 3.20
N TYR A 270 -4.39 -3.67 3.51
CA TYR A 270 -4.84 -3.94 4.88
C TYR A 270 -4.46 -5.34 5.39
N GLY A 271 -3.53 -6.03 4.75
CA GLY A 271 -3.04 -7.35 5.20
C GLY A 271 -4.08 -8.45 5.20
N GLY A 272 -5.13 -8.32 4.38
CA GLY A 272 -6.23 -9.29 4.27
C GLY A 272 -7.38 -9.07 5.26
N VAL A 273 -7.30 -8.06 6.12
CA VAL A 273 -8.38 -7.74 7.08
C VAL A 273 -9.59 -7.14 6.36
N ALA A 274 -9.37 -6.31 5.35
CA ALA A 274 -10.40 -5.78 4.48
C ALA A 274 -10.40 -6.49 3.13
N ARG A 275 -11.52 -6.36 2.40
CA ARG A 275 -11.63 -6.78 1.00
C ARG A 275 -10.69 -5.99 0.12
N HIS A 276 -10.43 -6.51 -1.08
CA HIS A 276 -9.60 -5.87 -2.09
C HIS A 276 -10.25 -5.98 -3.47
N GLY A 277 -10.21 -4.90 -4.27
CA GLY A 277 -10.81 -4.88 -5.59
C GLY A 277 -9.96 -5.52 -6.70
N GLY A 278 -8.68 -5.82 -6.41
CA GLY A 278 -7.74 -6.46 -7.34
C GLY A 278 -6.79 -5.50 -8.05
N GLY A 279 -7.08 -4.18 -8.08
CA GLY A 279 -6.22 -3.18 -8.71
C GLY A 279 -4.92 -2.91 -7.92
N CYS A 280 -3.78 -2.89 -8.60
CA CYS A 280 -2.50 -2.48 -8.01
C CYS A 280 -2.32 -0.96 -8.09
N PHE A 281 -1.37 -0.42 -7.29
CA PHE A 281 -1.11 1.01 -7.17
C PHE A 281 0.13 1.47 -7.92
N SER A 282 1.27 0.84 -7.64
CA SER A 282 2.57 1.29 -8.14
C SER A 282 2.62 1.37 -9.66
N GLY A 283 3.29 2.40 -10.17
CA GLY A 283 3.44 2.68 -11.58
C GLY A 283 2.26 3.38 -12.25
N LYS A 284 1.15 3.61 -11.53
CA LYS A 284 -0.06 4.26 -12.04
C LYS A 284 -0.13 5.73 -11.62
N ASP A 285 -0.32 6.64 -12.58
CA ASP A 285 -0.63 8.04 -12.31
C ASP A 285 -2.02 8.21 -11.66
N PRO A 286 -2.32 9.35 -11.00
CA PRO A 286 -3.54 9.50 -10.20
C PRO A 286 -4.85 9.53 -11.00
N THR A 287 -4.85 9.50 -12.31
CA THR A 287 -6.08 9.35 -13.12
C THR A 287 -6.60 7.90 -13.09
N LYS A 288 -5.77 6.94 -12.71
CA LYS A 288 -6.16 5.55 -12.51
C LYS A 288 -6.83 5.42 -11.15
N VAL A 289 -8.13 5.16 -11.16
CA VAL A 289 -8.98 5.07 -9.96
C VAL A 289 -8.57 3.92 -9.03
N ASP A 290 -7.95 2.86 -9.54
CA ASP A 290 -7.35 1.81 -8.71
C ASP A 290 -6.49 2.39 -7.59
N ARG A 291 -5.68 3.40 -7.90
CA ARG A 291 -4.82 4.09 -6.94
C ARG A 291 -5.54 5.23 -6.25
N SER A 292 -6.02 6.22 -6.98
CA SER A 292 -6.55 7.46 -6.42
C SER A 292 -7.83 7.24 -5.60
N ALA A 293 -8.76 6.42 -6.07
CA ALA A 293 -9.98 6.13 -5.33
C ALA A 293 -9.72 5.23 -4.11
N SER A 294 -8.76 4.31 -4.16
CA SER A 294 -8.34 3.55 -2.98
C SER A 294 -7.76 4.46 -1.89
N TYR A 295 -6.97 5.47 -2.28
CA TYR A 295 -6.45 6.47 -1.36
C TYR A 295 -7.58 7.34 -0.77
N MET A 296 -8.53 7.76 -1.60
CA MET A 296 -9.69 8.50 -1.12
C MET A 296 -10.55 7.65 -0.17
N MET A 297 -10.78 6.36 -0.47
CA MET A 297 -11.55 5.49 0.42
C MET A 297 -10.84 5.27 1.75
N ARG A 298 -9.50 5.19 1.77
CA ARG A 298 -8.73 5.21 3.02
C ARG A 298 -8.93 6.50 3.81
N TYR A 299 -8.85 7.64 3.15
CA TYR A 299 -9.06 8.95 3.76
C TYR A 299 -10.46 9.05 4.38
N VAL A 300 -11.49 8.65 3.66
CA VAL A 300 -12.89 8.64 4.12
C VAL A 300 -13.06 7.73 5.33
N ALA A 301 -12.64 6.46 5.22
CA ALA A 301 -12.78 5.47 6.29
C ALA A 301 -12.05 5.91 7.57
N LYS A 302 -10.83 6.44 7.42
CA LYS A 302 -10.02 6.91 8.55
C LYS A 302 -10.67 8.09 9.28
N ASN A 303 -11.16 9.08 8.55
CA ASN A 303 -11.84 10.23 9.15
C ASN A 303 -13.14 9.85 9.86
N LEU A 304 -13.95 8.95 9.29
CA LEU A 304 -15.19 8.46 9.92
C LEU A 304 -14.90 7.68 11.20
N VAL A 305 -13.90 6.78 11.20
CA VAL A 305 -13.51 6.04 12.41
C VAL A 305 -12.93 6.99 13.47
N ALA A 306 -12.08 7.92 13.09
CA ALA A 306 -11.52 8.91 14.00
C ALA A 306 -12.59 9.87 14.56
N ALA A 307 -13.62 10.19 13.78
CA ALA A 307 -14.79 10.94 14.26
C ALA A 307 -15.66 10.15 15.26
N GLY A 308 -15.39 8.85 15.42
CA GLY A 308 -16.12 7.97 16.32
C GLY A 308 -17.43 7.43 15.74
N VAL A 309 -17.65 7.54 14.43
CA VAL A 309 -18.86 7.04 13.75
C VAL A 309 -18.96 5.51 13.83
N ALA A 310 -17.81 4.82 13.76
CA ALA A 310 -17.69 3.38 13.99
C ALA A 310 -16.30 3.05 14.57
N GLU A 311 -16.15 1.89 15.22
CA GLU A 311 -14.83 1.40 15.65
C GLU A 311 -14.09 0.69 14.52
N ARG A 312 -14.83 0.19 13.52
CA ARG A 312 -14.34 -0.53 12.35
C ARG A 312 -15.25 -0.24 11.17
N LEU A 313 -14.67 0.17 10.06
CA LEU A 313 -15.42 0.57 8.87
C LEU A 313 -14.70 0.15 7.59
N GLU A 314 -15.42 -0.52 6.71
CA GLU A 314 -15.03 -0.79 5.34
C GLU A 314 -15.96 -0.04 4.39
N ILE A 315 -15.40 0.55 3.34
CA ILE A 315 -16.14 1.28 2.31
C ILE A 315 -15.73 0.72 0.96
N GLN A 316 -16.70 0.38 0.13
CA GLN A 316 -16.49 0.06 -1.28
C GLN A 316 -16.98 1.22 -2.15
N VAL A 317 -16.21 1.59 -3.16
CA VAL A 317 -16.62 2.46 -4.25
C VAL A 317 -16.40 1.74 -5.59
N SER A 318 -17.26 1.95 -6.58
CA SER A 318 -17.07 1.40 -7.91
C SER A 318 -17.22 2.47 -8.99
N TYR A 319 -16.50 2.28 -10.10
CA TYR A 319 -16.52 3.17 -11.27
C TYR A 319 -16.73 2.39 -12.55
N ALA A 320 -17.26 3.08 -13.56
CA ALA A 320 -17.26 2.63 -14.96
C ALA A 320 -16.27 3.47 -15.76
N ILE A 321 -15.58 2.87 -16.72
CA ILE A 321 -14.63 3.60 -17.57
C ILE A 321 -15.29 4.80 -18.25
N GLY A 322 -14.63 5.95 -18.21
CA GLY A 322 -15.10 7.17 -18.83
C GLY A 322 -16.25 7.88 -18.09
N VAL A 323 -16.75 7.36 -16.97
CA VAL A 323 -17.79 7.98 -16.14
C VAL A 323 -17.12 8.67 -14.94
N ALA A 324 -17.50 9.92 -14.65
CA ALA A 324 -16.89 10.68 -13.55
C ALA A 324 -17.50 10.29 -12.20
N ARG A 325 -18.81 10.04 -12.15
CA ARG A 325 -19.49 9.73 -10.89
C ARG A 325 -19.35 8.25 -10.52
N PRO A 326 -19.16 7.91 -9.24
CA PRO A 326 -19.20 6.52 -8.79
C PRO A 326 -20.51 5.83 -9.19
N VAL A 327 -20.41 4.57 -9.60
CA VAL A 327 -21.58 3.73 -9.91
C VAL A 327 -22.28 3.29 -8.63
N SER A 328 -21.52 3.01 -7.57
CA SER A 328 -22.06 2.62 -6.27
C SER A 328 -21.09 2.94 -5.12
N ILE A 329 -21.67 3.14 -3.94
CA ILE A 329 -20.98 3.21 -2.66
C ILE A 329 -21.65 2.23 -1.72
N ALA A 330 -20.89 1.38 -1.06
CA ALA A 330 -21.38 0.47 -0.03
C ALA A 330 -20.50 0.58 1.22
N VAL A 331 -21.10 0.44 2.40
CA VAL A 331 -20.41 0.49 3.69
C VAL A 331 -20.70 -0.77 4.50
N GLU A 332 -19.74 -1.16 5.33
CA GLU A 332 -19.87 -2.23 6.30
C GLU A 332 -19.22 -1.78 7.61
N SER A 333 -20.03 -1.51 8.62
CA SER A 333 -19.56 -1.08 9.94
C SER A 333 -19.31 -2.22 10.92
N TYR A 334 -19.50 -3.45 10.50
CA TYR A 334 -19.27 -4.68 11.31
C TYR A 334 -20.05 -4.69 12.63
N GLY A 335 -21.17 -3.99 12.67
CA GLY A 335 -21.99 -3.84 13.90
C GLY A 335 -21.37 -2.91 14.95
N THR A 336 -20.34 -2.13 14.59
CA THR A 336 -19.68 -1.16 15.48
C THR A 336 -20.14 0.29 15.24
N GLY A 337 -21.03 0.51 14.26
CA GLY A 337 -21.57 1.81 13.92
C GLY A 337 -22.38 2.43 15.08
N LYS A 338 -22.12 3.71 15.37
CA LYS A 338 -22.93 4.50 16.30
C LYS A 338 -24.12 5.19 15.62
N VAL A 339 -24.10 5.19 14.29
CA VAL A 339 -25.20 5.62 13.42
C VAL A 339 -25.48 4.50 12.41
N SER A 340 -26.59 4.57 11.68
CA SER A 340 -26.90 3.52 10.68
C SER A 340 -25.97 3.59 9.47
N ASP A 341 -25.84 2.48 8.75
CA ASP A 341 -25.01 2.42 7.53
C ASP A 341 -25.53 3.39 6.45
N GLU A 342 -26.86 3.61 6.36
CA GLU A 342 -27.46 4.64 5.49
C GLU A 342 -27.00 6.06 5.86
N CYS A 343 -26.91 6.36 7.16
CA CYS A 343 -26.40 7.63 7.63
C CYS A 343 -24.91 7.78 7.28
N ILE A 344 -24.10 6.72 7.38
CA ILE A 344 -22.70 6.75 6.99
C ILE A 344 -22.57 7.03 5.47
N VAL A 345 -23.38 6.39 4.63
CA VAL A 345 -23.40 6.66 3.19
C VAL A 345 -23.77 8.13 2.91
N GLN A 346 -24.74 8.68 3.63
CA GLN A 346 -25.13 10.09 3.48
C GLN A 346 -23.99 11.04 3.89
N LEU A 347 -23.31 10.77 5.01
CA LEU A 347 -22.12 11.54 5.43
C LEU A 347 -21.01 11.52 4.36
N ILE A 348 -20.82 10.37 3.69
CA ILE A 348 -19.85 10.28 2.59
C ILE A 348 -20.26 11.19 1.43
N HIS A 349 -21.52 11.14 1.01
CA HIS A 349 -22.03 11.98 -0.08
C HIS A 349 -21.95 13.47 0.21
N ASP A 350 -22.22 13.88 1.46
CA ASP A 350 -22.30 15.29 1.83
C ASP A 350 -20.91 15.94 2.05
N HIS A 351 -19.91 15.14 2.39
CA HIS A 351 -18.60 15.67 2.83
C HIS A 351 -17.42 15.32 1.92
N PHE A 352 -17.59 14.42 0.95
CA PHE A 352 -16.50 13.97 0.07
C PHE A 352 -16.94 13.93 -1.39
N ASP A 353 -16.14 14.53 -2.26
CA ASP A 353 -16.35 14.47 -3.69
C ASP A 353 -15.51 13.29 -4.26
N LEU A 354 -16.20 12.24 -4.70
CA LEU A 354 -15.57 11.01 -5.16
C LEU A 354 -15.34 10.96 -6.67
N ARG A 355 -15.54 12.09 -7.39
CA ARG A 355 -15.19 12.17 -8.82
C ARG A 355 -13.67 12.17 -8.99
N PRO A 356 -13.09 11.49 -9.99
CA PRO A 356 -11.63 11.32 -10.12
C PRO A 356 -10.84 12.64 -10.08
N ALA A 357 -11.31 13.67 -10.76
CA ALA A 357 -10.65 14.98 -10.76
C ALA A 357 -10.71 15.67 -9.37
N ALA A 358 -11.79 15.51 -8.64
CA ALA A 358 -11.92 16.02 -7.28
C ALA A 358 -10.98 15.29 -6.31
N ILE A 359 -10.89 13.98 -6.41
CA ILE A 359 -9.94 13.15 -5.62
C ILE A 359 -8.50 13.64 -5.83
N ILE A 360 -8.12 13.84 -7.10
CA ILE A 360 -6.77 14.31 -7.46
C ILE A 360 -6.50 15.69 -6.86
N ARG A 361 -7.48 16.61 -6.91
CA ARG A 361 -7.39 17.95 -6.32
C ARG A 361 -7.30 17.90 -4.80
N ASP A 362 -8.25 17.22 -4.16
CA ASP A 362 -8.44 17.24 -2.70
C ASP A 362 -7.29 16.54 -1.95
N LEU A 363 -6.75 15.48 -2.53
CA LEU A 363 -5.57 14.80 -2.01
C LEU A 363 -4.25 15.30 -2.62
N ASN A 364 -4.28 16.32 -3.49
CA ASN A 364 -3.10 16.93 -4.13
C ASN A 364 -2.15 15.87 -4.72
N LEU A 365 -2.68 15.00 -5.59
CA LEU A 365 -1.98 13.81 -6.07
C LEU A 365 -1.04 14.05 -7.27
N ARG A 366 -1.01 15.24 -7.89
CA ARG A 366 -0.14 15.54 -9.04
C ARG A 366 1.24 16.03 -8.63
N ARG A 367 1.93 15.25 -7.80
CA ARG A 367 3.27 15.55 -7.30
C ARG A 367 4.05 14.26 -7.01
N PRO A 368 5.38 14.29 -6.92
CA PRO A 368 6.21 13.09 -6.78
C PRO A 368 6.20 12.60 -5.32
N ILE A 369 5.21 11.79 -4.96
CA ILE A 369 4.99 11.24 -3.60
C ILE A 369 4.86 9.72 -3.60
N TYR A 370 5.04 9.08 -4.75
CA TYR A 370 4.63 7.68 -4.96
C TYR A 370 5.71 6.66 -4.61
N GLN A 371 6.98 6.91 -4.96
CA GLN A 371 8.08 5.99 -4.66
C GLN A 371 8.18 5.68 -3.15
N ALA A 372 7.95 6.67 -2.29
CA ALA A 372 7.97 6.51 -0.84
C ALA A 372 6.87 5.56 -0.31
N THR A 373 5.79 5.35 -1.06
CA THR A 373 4.70 4.44 -0.70
C THR A 373 4.95 3.00 -1.13
N ALA A 374 5.85 2.77 -2.05
CA ALA A 374 6.02 1.50 -2.76
C ALA A 374 6.60 0.36 -1.89
N ALA A 375 6.96 0.61 -0.63
CA ALA A 375 7.36 -0.39 0.35
C ALA A 375 6.73 -0.10 1.71
N TYR A 376 6.46 -1.17 2.48
CA TYR A 376 5.90 -1.11 3.85
C TYR A 376 4.47 -0.61 3.94
N GLY A 377 3.66 -0.82 2.88
CA GLY A 377 2.26 -0.45 2.77
C GLY A 377 2.04 1.01 2.35
N HIS A 378 0.90 1.27 1.71
CA HIS A 378 0.46 2.60 1.30
C HIS A 378 -0.35 3.32 2.37
N PHE A 379 -0.86 2.58 3.36
CA PHE A 379 -1.75 3.08 4.40
C PHE A 379 -1.12 2.98 5.81
N GLY A 380 -1.62 3.83 6.73
CA GLY A 380 -1.10 3.91 8.08
C GLY A 380 0.29 4.56 8.18
N ARG A 381 0.72 5.27 7.15
CA ARG A 381 2.05 5.89 7.06
C ARG A 381 2.07 7.27 7.69
N THR A 382 2.89 7.41 8.74
CA THR A 382 3.13 8.70 9.42
C THR A 382 4.53 9.26 9.15
N ASP A 383 5.34 8.50 8.44
CA ASP A 383 6.74 8.77 8.13
C ASP A 383 6.95 9.39 6.74
N ILE A 384 5.89 9.49 5.95
CA ILE A 384 5.90 10.06 4.59
C ILE A 384 4.76 11.08 4.44
N ASP A 385 4.84 11.88 3.38
CA ASP A 385 3.75 12.78 2.99
C ASP A 385 2.64 11.97 2.29
N ALA A 386 1.64 11.56 3.07
CA ALA A 386 0.48 10.78 2.64
C ALA A 386 -0.83 11.55 2.93
N PRO A 387 -1.34 12.38 2.01
CA PRO A 387 -2.53 13.22 2.24
C PRO A 387 -3.77 12.42 2.64
N TRP A 388 -3.89 11.19 2.19
CA TRP A 388 -4.99 10.28 2.56
C TRP A 388 -4.94 9.79 4.01
N GLU A 389 -3.90 10.12 4.75
CA GLU A 389 -3.80 9.86 6.19
C GLU A 389 -4.18 11.09 7.05
N SER A 390 -4.57 12.22 6.44
CA SER A 390 -5.03 13.42 7.15
C SER A 390 -6.33 13.19 7.91
N LEU A 391 -6.49 13.90 9.04
CA LEU A 391 -7.65 13.83 9.93
C LEU A 391 -8.43 15.16 10.00
N ASP A 392 -8.37 15.94 8.95
CA ASP A 392 -8.94 17.31 8.87
C ASP A 392 -10.47 17.36 8.79
N LYS A 393 -11.16 16.23 8.54
CA LYS A 393 -12.62 16.12 8.49
C LYS A 393 -13.25 15.64 9.79
N VAL A 394 -12.48 15.27 10.81
CA VAL A 394 -12.97 14.58 12.04
C VAL A 394 -14.04 15.38 12.75
N GLU A 395 -13.81 16.65 13.06
CA GLU A 395 -14.76 17.48 13.82
C GLU A 395 -16.04 17.76 13.02
N THR A 396 -15.91 17.99 11.71
CA THR A 396 -17.06 18.19 10.82
C THR A 396 -17.93 16.94 10.77
N LEU A 397 -17.33 15.77 10.62
CA LEU A 397 -18.05 14.49 10.56
C LEU A 397 -18.69 14.13 11.91
N ARG A 398 -18.00 14.39 13.03
CA ARG A 398 -18.53 14.17 14.37
C ARG A 398 -19.79 14.99 14.60
N THR A 399 -19.75 16.27 14.25
CA THR A 399 -20.90 17.19 14.37
C THR A 399 -22.05 16.74 13.46
N ALA A 400 -21.77 16.44 12.19
CA ALA A 400 -22.77 16.00 11.23
C ALA A 400 -23.43 14.67 11.61
N ALA A 401 -22.68 13.76 12.28
CA ALA A 401 -23.19 12.49 12.80
C ALA A 401 -23.97 12.64 14.13
N GLY A 402 -24.05 13.83 14.72
CA GLY A 402 -24.70 14.04 16.01
C GLY A 402 -23.96 13.39 17.20
N LEU A 403 -22.65 13.25 17.10
CA LEU A 403 -21.78 12.62 18.12
C LEU A 403 -20.98 13.67 18.94
N ALA A 404 -21.30 14.95 18.80
CA ALA A 404 -20.64 16.06 19.49
C ALA A 404 -21.09 16.18 20.94
#